data_3291b05f4ca7460b998e621378e15aee
#
_entry.id   3291b05f4ca7460b998e621378e15aee
#
_cell.length_a   1.000
_cell.length_b   1.000
_cell.length_c   1.000
_cell.angle_alpha   90.00
_cell.angle_beta   90.00
_cell.angle_gamma   90.00
#
_symmetry.space_group_name_H-M   'P 1'
#
loop_
_entity.id
_entity.type
_entity.pdbx_description
1 polymer ?
#
loop_
_entity_poly.entity_id
_entity_poly.type
_entity_poly.pdbx_seq_one_letter_code
_entity_poly.pdbx_strand_id
1 'polypeptide(L)'
;MNIFASNFSFYTTEKNLKDMFSEFGFVASVKIIVGRETNDQHGFAFINMPSYVEAKAALLGMNNKEIEGRILSVSAANENQLHFNLLPRSNRFF
;
A
#
# COMPACT_ATOMS: atom_id res chain seq x y z
N MET A 1 7.23 -0.96 9.97
CA MET A 1 6.47 -1.99 9.22
C MET A 1 6.05 -1.42 7.88
N ASN A 2 6.14 -2.23 6.86
CA ASN A 2 5.65 -1.85 5.55
C ASN A 2 4.25 -2.41 5.36
N ILE A 3 3.38 -1.58 4.81
CA ILE A 3 1.98 -1.92 4.61
C ILE A 3 1.72 -1.92 3.12
N PHE A 4 1.00 -2.93 2.66
CA PHE A 4 0.60 -3.02 1.27
C PHE A 4 -0.87 -2.67 1.16
N ALA A 5 -1.17 -1.68 0.34
CA ALA A 5 -2.54 -1.25 0.11
C ALA A 5 -2.85 -1.35 -1.37
N SER A 6 -4.07 -1.75 -1.67
CA SER A 6 -4.45 -1.89 -3.08
C SER A 6 -5.94 -1.63 -3.25
N ASN A 7 -6.34 -1.56 -4.50
CA ASN A 7 -7.73 -1.38 -4.90
C ASN A 7 -8.26 0.01 -4.61
N PHE A 8 -7.37 0.99 -4.61
CA PHE A 8 -7.81 2.38 -4.49
C PHE A 8 -7.94 2.98 -5.89
N SER A 9 -8.58 4.15 -5.93
CA SER A 9 -8.86 4.80 -7.19
C SER A 9 -7.58 5.25 -7.87
N PHE A 10 -7.58 5.23 -9.19
CA PHE A 10 -6.47 5.75 -9.97
C PHE A 10 -6.14 7.20 -9.60
N TYR A 11 -7.13 7.92 -9.11
CA TYR A 11 -6.95 9.32 -8.75
C TYR A 11 -6.42 9.53 -7.35
N THR A 12 -6.29 8.47 -6.57
CA THR A 12 -5.75 8.58 -5.23
C THR A 12 -4.26 8.89 -5.31
N THR A 13 -3.82 9.88 -4.55
CA THR A 13 -2.43 10.31 -4.59
C THR A 13 -1.69 9.81 -3.34
N GLU A 14 -0.36 9.91 -3.41
CA GLU A 14 0.45 9.55 -2.25
C GLU A 14 0.09 10.39 -1.05
N LYS A 15 -0.21 11.67 -1.29
CA LYS A 15 -0.59 12.56 -0.20
C LYS A 15 -1.90 12.12 0.42
N ASN A 16 -2.85 11.68 -0.39
CA ASN A 16 -4.12 11.20 0.14
C ASN A 16 -3.90 10.00 1.03
N LEU A 17 -3.09 9.06 0.59
CA LEU A 17 -2.83 7.86 1.38
C LEU A 17 -2.08 8.22 2.65
N LYS A 18 -1.12 9.11 2.55
CA LYS A 18 -0.37 9.51 3.73
C LYS A 18 -1.28 10.15 4.75
N ASP A 19 -2.18 11.02 4.31
CA ASP A 19 -3.10 11.68 5.22
C ASP A 19 -4.01 10.67 5.91
N MET A 20 -4.50 9.70 5.16
CA MET A 20 -5.40 8.72 5.73
C MET A 20 -4.69 7.83 6.75
N PHE A 21 -3.50 7.36 6.41
CA PHE A 21 -2.78 6.49 7.33
C PHE A 21 -2.21 7.24 8.51
N SER A 22 -1.98 8.54 8.35
CA SER A 22 -1.45 9.36 9.43
C SER A 22 -2.41 9.46 10.61
N GLU A 23 -3.66 9.14 10.40
CA GLU A 23 -4.59 9.13 11.51
C GLU A 23 -4.27 8.05 12.53
N PHE A 24 -3.48 7.07 12.14
CA PHE A 24 -3.13 5.97 13.01
C PHE A 24 -1.72 6.09 13.58
N GLY A 25 -0.95 7.02 13.05
CA GLY A 25 0.40 7.21 13.53
C GLY A 25 1.31 7.83 12.48
N PHE A 26 2.59 7.83 12.75
CA PHE A 26 3.56 8.45 11.89
C PHE A 26 3.79 7.62 10.62
N VAL A 27 3.67 8.27 9.48
CA VAL A 27 3.94 7.65 8.18
C VAL A 27 5.26 8.20 7.66
N ALA A 28 6.24 7.34 7.51
CA ALA A 28 7.54 7.76 7.03
C ALA A 28 7.56 7.96 5.53
N SER A 29 6.88 7.10 4.79
CA SER A 29 6.86 7.23 3.35
C SER A 29 5.67 6.50 2.76
N VAL A 30 5.27 6.93 1.58
CA VAL A 30 4.24 6.27 0.79
C VAL A 30 4.75 6.22 -0.64
N LYS A 31 4.62 5.07 -1.26
CA LYS A 31 5.00 4.94 -2.65
C LYS A 31 3.89 4.22 -3.40
N ILE A 32 3.36 4.87 -4.42
CA ILE A 32 2.32 4.29 -5.25
C ILE A 32 2.97 3.72 -6.50
N ILE A 33 2.59 2.51 -6.83
CA ILE A 33 3.06 1.84 -8.03
C ILE A 33 1.87 1.65 -8.96
N VAL A 34 2.02 2.16 -10.17
CA VAL A 34 0.95 2.10 -11.15
C VAL A 34 1.37 1.14 -12.23
N GLY A 35 0.52 0.18 -12.51
CA GLY A 35 0.81 -0.77 -13.57
C GLY A 35 0.39 -0.23 -14.90
N ARG A 36 1.33 0.32 -15.63
CA ARG A 36 1.02 0.93 -16.91
C ARG A 36 0.65 -0.06 -17.96
N GLU A 37 1.22 -1.22 -17.86
CA GLU A 37 1.04 -2.20 -18.90
C GLU A 37 -0.28 -2.90 -18.83
N THR A 38 -0.92 -2.83 -17.67
CA THR A 38 -2.16 -3.57 -17.49
C THR A 38 -3.36 -2.72 -17.76
N ASN A 39 -3.18 -1.43 -17.97
CA ASN A 39 -4.30 -0.54 -18.08
C ASN A 39 -5.20 -0.62 -16.89
N ASP A 40 -4.66 -1.04 -15.82
CA ASP A 40 -5.44 -1.28 -14.63
C ASP A 40 -5.66 0.04 -13.93
N GLN A 41 -6.88 0.33 -13.58
CA GLN A 41 -7.18 1.54 -12.85
C GLN A 41 -7.04 1.36 -11.36
N HIS A 42 -6.70 0.17 -10.94
CA HIS A 42 -6.42 -0.09 -9.54
C HIS A 42 -4.95 0.18 -9.30
N GLY A 43 -4.65 0.71 -8.15
CA GLY A 43 -3.27 0.94 -7.80
C GLY A 43 -2.84 0.08 -6.65
N PHE A 44 -1.54 -0.02 -6.45
CA PHE A 44 -1.03 -0.53 -5.19
C PHE A 44 -0.05 0.45 -4.63
N ALA A 45 0.10 0.40 -3.31
CA ALA A 45 1.01 1.30 -2.64
C ALA A 45 1.69 0.57 -1.50
N PHE A 46 2.89 1.04 -1.19
CA PHE A 46 3.60 0.60 0.00
C PHE A 46 3.70 1.78 0.93
N ILE A 47 3.27 1.58 2.16
CA ILE A 47 3.28 2.63 3.17
C ILE A 47 4.20 2.18 4.29
N ASN A 48 5.17 3.01 4.64
CA ASN A 48 6.07 2.68 5.73
C ASN A 48 5.65 3.41 6.99
N MET A 49 5.30 2.64 8.01
CA MET A 49 5.00 3.16 9.33
C MET A 49 5.96 2.49 10.31
N PRO A 50 6.94 3.24 10.82
CA PRO A 50 7.97 2.61 11.65
C PRO A 50 7.47 1.98 12.95
N SER A 51 6.42 2.54 13.53
CA SER A 51 5.89 1.97 14.76
C SER A 51 5.01 0.77 14.45
N TYR A 52 5.39 -0.37 14.99
CA TYR A 52 4.62 -1.58 14.77
C TYR A 52 3.19 -1.44 15.30
N VAL A 53 3.06 -0.82 16.46
CA VAL A 53 1.76 -0.67 17.10
C VAL A 53 0.85 0.22 16.23
N GLU A 54 1.41 1.31 15.74
CA GLU A 54 0.62 2.23 14.91
C GLU A 54 0.30 1.60 13.57
N ALA A 55 1.25 0.89 13.00
CA ALA A 55 1.01 0.22 11.72
C ALA A 55 -0.07 -0.82 11.85
N LYS A 56 -0.07 -1.56 12.94
CA LYS A 56 -1.08 -2.58 13.14
C LYS A 56 -2.45 -1.95 13.30
N ALA A 57 -2.54 -0.82 13.98
CA ALA A 57 -3.80 -0.11 14.10
C ALA A 57 -4.30 0.32 12.72
N ALA A 58 -3.37 0.77 11.87
CA ALA A 58 -3.73 1.18 10.53
C ALA A 58 -4.24 0.01 9.71
N LEU A 59 -3.61 -1.16 9.86
CA LEU A 59 -4.09 -2.34 9.14
C LEU A 59 -5.54 -2.63 9.49
N LEU A 60 -5.84 -2.58 10.76
CA LEU A 60 -7.18 -2.90 11.21
C LEU A 60 -8.19 -1.83 10.84
N GLY A 61 -7.76 -0.58 10.87
CA GLY A 61 -8.67 0.53 10.62
C GLY A 61 -8.90 0.83 9.17
N MET A 62 -7.94 0.50 8.32
CA MET A 62 -8.05 0.86 6.90
C MET A 62 -8.47 -0.30 6.02
N ASN A 63 -8.29 -1.54 6.48
CA ASN A 63 -8.66 -2.66 5.64
C ASN A 63 -10.17 -2.71 5.48
N ASN A 64 -10.61 -2.88 4.25
CA ASN A 64 -12.02 -2.94 3.88
C ASN A 64 -12.75 -1.61 4.03
N LYS A 65 -12.00 -0.52 4.14
CA LYS A 65 -12.62 0.79 4.20
C LYS A 65 -12.99 1.22 2.78
N GLU A 66 -14.17 1.75 2.65
CA GLU A 66 -14.61 2.23 1.35
C GLU A 66 -14.11 3.64 1.12
N ILE A 67 -13.42 3.85 0.01
CA ILE A 67 -12.89 5.15 -0.36
C ILE A 67 -13.22 5.38 -1.81
N GLU A 68 -13.99 6.42 -2.08
CA GLU A 68 -14.38 6.79 -3.43
C GLU A 68 -14.99 5.62 -4.19
N GLY A 69 -15.84 4.88 -3.50
CA GLY A 69 -16.56 3.78 -4.13
C GLY A 69 -15.78 2.49 -4.26
N ARG A 70 -14.58 2.44 -3.72
CA ARG A 70 -13.76 1.24 -3.79
C ARG A 70 -13.41 0.76 -2.40
N ILE A 71 -13.38 -0.54 -2.24
CA ILE A 71 -13.05 -1.15 -0.96
C ILE A 71 -11.55 -1.37 -0.90
N LEU A 72 -10.90 -0.64 -0.02
CA LEU A 72 -9.46 -0.70 0.11
C LEU A 72 -9.03 -2.03 0.71
N SER A 73 -7.99 -2.62 0.16
CA SER A 73 -7.42 -3.84 0.70
C SER A 73 -6.07 -3.50 1.30
N VAL A 74 -5.89 -3.79 2.56
CA VAL A 74 -4.67 -3.42 3.28
C VAL A 74 -4.14 -4.63 4.02
N SER A 75 -2.86 -4.88 3.88
CA SER A 75 -2.23 -6.00 4.58
C SER A 75 -0.79 -5.64 4.88
N ALA A 76 -0.17 -6.43 5.73
CA ALA A 76 1.24 -6.24 6.03
C ALA A 76 2.05 -6.72 4.85
N ALA A 77 2.95 -5.87 4.37
CA ALA A 77 3.85 -6.25 3.30
C ALA A 77 5.06 -6.91 3.92
N ASN A 78 5.35 -8.11 3.50
CA ASN A 78 6.53 -8.75 4.01
C ASN A 78 7.70 -8.42 3.11
N GLU A 79 8.89 -8.79 3.57
CA GLU A 79 10.08 -8.46 2.86
C GLU A 79 10.14 -9.14 1.50
N ASN A 80 9.64 -10.35 1.45
CA ASN A 80 9.61 -11.07 0.19
C ASN A 80 8.73 -10.38 -0.83
N GLN A 81 7.63 -9.83 -0.39
CA GLN A 81 6.72 -9.15 -1.29
C GLN A 81 7.35 -7.90 -1.87
N LEU A 82 8.02 -7.12 -1.03
CA LEU A 82 8.71 -5.94 -1.51
C LEU A 82 9.84 -6.30 -2.46
N HIS A 83 10.59 -7.31 -2.07
CA HIS A 83 11.72 -7.76 -2.87
C HIS A 83 11.25 -8.22 -4.24
N PHE A 84 10.19 -8.98 -4.26
CA PHE A 84 9.63 -9.49 -5.49
C PHE A 84 9.26 -8.35 -6.45
N ASN A 85 8.68 -7.29 -5.91
CA ASN A 85 8.24 -6.19 -6.73
C ASN A 85 9.37 -5.33 -7.25
N LEU A 86 10.51 -5.40 -6.60
CA LEU A 86 11.63 -4.55 -6.99
C LEU A 86 12.64 -5.26 -7.87
N LEU A 87 12.59 -6.58 -7.93
CA LEU A 87 13.57 -7.33 -8.70
C LEU A 87 13.03 -7.69 -10.08
N PRO A 88 13.93 -7.88 -11.04
CA PRO A 88 13.51 -8.38 -12.34
C PRO A 88 12.87 -9.74 -12.18
N ARG A 89 11.90 -9.99 -13.02
CA ARG A 89 11.18 -11.24 -12.91
C ARG A 89 12.03 -12.44 -13.18
N SER A 90 13.00 -12.26 -14.00
CA SER A 90 13.83 -13.38 -14.39
C SER A 90 14.56 -13.98 -13.23
N ASN A 91 14.59 -13.32 -12.16
CA ASN A 91 15.26 -13.86 -11.01
C ASN A 91 14.45 -14.77 -10.22
N ARG A 92 13.30 -14.99 -10.61
CA ARG A 92 12.57 -15.62 -9.77
C ARG A 92 12.35 -16.83 -9.83
N PHE A 93 12.38 -17.11 -10.08
CA PHE A 93 12.14 -18.15 -9.98
C PHE A 93 12.58 -18.98 -10.10
N PHE A 94 12.92 -18.69 -9.98
CA PHE A 94 13.35 -19.30 -9.95
C PHE A 94 13.09 -20.04 -9.71
#